data_b45410a76c9d3e16509a63a44bb21317
#
_entry.id   b45410a76c9d3e16509a63a44bb21317
#
_cell.length_a   1.000
_cell.length_b   1.000
_cell.length_c   1.000
_cell.angle_alpha   90.00
_cell.angle_beta   90.00
_cell.angle_gamma   90.00
#
_symmetry.space_group_name_H-M   'P 1'
#
loop_
_entity.id
_entity.type
_entity.pdbx_description
1 polymer ?
#
loop_
_entity_poly.entity_id
_entity_poly.type
_entity_poly.pdbx_seq_one_letter_code
_entity_poly.pdbx_strand_id
1 'polypeptide(L)'
;MNPSYTKDRDALLTRLNRIEGQVRGISRMVDEEAYCIDVLTQINAIKAAIDQVGFLLLEDHIKGCVASSVRQGDQSKVNELVKAVERFAKA
;
A
#
# COMPACT_ATOMS: atom_id res chain seq x y z
N MET A 1 21.46 -4.76 -0.63
CA MET A 1 20.61 -4.94 0.55
C MET A 1 19.15 -5.10 0.13
N ASN A 2 18.48 -6.11 0.64
CA ASN A 2 17.07 -6.32 0.32
C ASN A 2 16.17 -5.38 1.13
N PRO A 3 15.06 -4.89 0.54
CA PRO A 3 14.07 -4.13 1.30
C PRO A 3 13.47 -4.97 2.44
N SER A 4 12.99 -4.29 3.47
CA SER A 4 12.44 -4.97 4.66
C SER A 4 11.23 -5.85 4.36
N TYR A 5 10.49 -5.59 3.27
CA TYR A 5 9.30 -6.37 2.92
C TYR A 5 9.61 -7.65 2.13
N THR A 6 10.87 -7.94 1.85
CA THR A 6 11.24 -9.10 1.00
C THR A 6 10.63 -10.42 1.49
N LYS A 7 10.56 -10.62 2.80
CA LYS A 7 9.94 -11.81 3.41
C LYS A 7 8.45 -11.93 3.10
N ASP A 8 7.78 -10.81 2.83
CA ASP A 8 6.33 -10.76 2.55
C ASP A 8 6.03 -10.52 1.06
N ARG A 9 7.07 -10.59 0.23
CA ARG A 9 6.97 -10.28 -1.20
C ARG A 9 5.82 -11.02 -1.90
N ASP A 10 5.73 -12.33 -1.72
CA ASP A 10 4.71 -13.14 -2.41
C ASP A 10 3.30 -12.82 -1.92
N ALA A 11 3.14 -12.59 -0.61
CA ALA A 11 1.86 -12.19 -0.04
C ALA A 11 1.42 -10.82 -0.58
N LEU A 12 2.35 -9.87 -0.69
CA LEU A 12 2.07 -8.55 -1.24
C LEU A 12 1.67 -8.63 -2.71
N LEU A 13 2.39 -9.44 -3.49
CA LEU A 13 2.07 -9.64 -4.91
C LEU A 13 0.70 -10.27 -5.10
N THR A 14 0.33 -11.23 -4.26
CA THR A 14 -1.02 -11.84 -4.30
C THR A 14 -2.10 -10.79 -4.07
N ARG A 15 -1.90 -9.90 -3.09
CA ARG A 15 -2.85 -8.81 -2.82
C ARG A 15 -2.93 -7.83 -4.00
N LEU A 16 -1.78 -7.46 -4.57
CA LEU A 16 -1.73 -6.54 -5.69
C LEU A 16 -2.37 -7.13 -6.95
N ASN A 17 -2.17 -8.43 -7.20
CA ASN A 17 -2.81 -9.11 -8.32
C ASN A 17 -4.33 -9.11 -8.19
N ARG A 18 -4.84 -9.27 -6.97
CA ARG A 18 -6.28 -9.18 -6.70
C ARG A 18 -6.80 -7.77 -6.96
N ILE A 19 -6.07 -6.76 -6.51
CA ILE A 19 -6.41 -5.34 -6.73
C ILE A 19 -6.42 -5.03 -8.22
N GLU A 20 -5.44 -5.52 -8.97
CA GLU A 20 -5.39 -5.36 -10.43
C GLU A 20 -6.67 -5.91 -11.08
N GLY A 21 -7.11 -7.10 -10.67
CA GLY A 21 -8.36 -7.69 -11.16
C GLY A 21 -9.57 -6.84 -10.80
N GLN A 22 -9.60 -6.26 -9.61
CA GLN A 22 -10.69 -5.38 -9.17
C GLN A 22 -10.71 -4.09 -10.01
N VAL A 23 -9.55 -3.53 -10.35
CA VAL A 23 -9.48 -2.35 -11.22
C VAL A 23 -10.02 -2.67 -12.61
N ARG A 24 -9.66 -3.84 -13.18
CA ARG A 24 -10.23 -4.28 -14.46
C ARG A 24 -11.74 -4.43 -14.38
N GLY A 25 -12.25 -4.90 -13.25
CA GLY A 25 -13.69 -4.99 -13.00
C GLY A 25 -14.38 -3.63 -13.05
N ILE A 26 -13.74 -2.60 -12.47
CA ILE A 26 -14.26 -1.23 -12.53
C ILE A 26 -14.29 -0.72 -13.96
N SER A 27 -13.24 -0.97 -14.73
CA SER A 27 -13.20 -0.57 -16.15
C SER A 27 -14.36 -1.17 -16.92
N ARG A 28 -14.68 -2.43 -16.65
CA ARG A 28 -15.82 -3.12 -17.27
C ARG A 28 -17.15 -2.49 -16.86
N MET A 29 -17.30 -2.15 -15.57
CA MET A 29 -18.50 -1.48 -15.06
C MET A 29 -18.71 -0.14 -15.76
N VAL A 30 -17.66 0.65 -15.93
CA VAL A 30 -17.73 1.95 -16.60
C VAL A 30 -18.09 1.74 -18.08
N ASP A 31 -17.47 0.76 -18.74
CA ASP A 31 -17.74 0.44 -20.14
C ASP A 31 -19.22 0.04 -20.33
N GLU A 32 -19.78 -0.68 -19.38
CA GLU A 32 -21.18 -1.13 -19.41
C GLU A 32 -22.16 -0.09 -18.83
N GLU A 33 -21.64 1.10 -18.50
CA GLU A 33 -22.45 2.21 -17.95
C GLU A 33 -23.20 1.81 -16.67
N ALA A 34 -22.52 1.10 -15.75
CA ALA A 34 -23.08 0.71 -14.48
C ALA A 34 -23.44 1.94 -13.63
N TYR A 35 -24.36 1.75 -12.69
CA TYR A 35 -24.83 2.81 -11.81
C TYR A 35 -23.68 3.40 -10.99
N CYS A 36 -23.63 4.75 -10.89
CA CYS A 36 -22.53 5.50 -10.25
C CYS A 36 -22.21 5.02 -8.85
N ILE A 37 -23.24 4.79 -8.03
CA ILE A 37 -23.02 4.39 -6.62
C ILE A 37 -22.38 3.01 -6.54
N ASP A 38 -22.73 2.10 -7.45
CA ASP A 38 -22.13 0.77 -7.50
C ASP A 38 -20.64 0.86 -7.86
N VAL A 39 -20.30 1.73 -8.81
CA VAL A 39 -18.91 1.96 -9.21
C VAL A 39 -18.11 2.55 -8.04
N LEU A 40 -18.66 3.57 -7.36
CA LEU A 40 -18.02 4.19 -6.20
C LEU A 40 -17.82 3.20 -5.06
N THR A 41 -18.77 2.29 -4.84
CA THR A 41 -18.64 1.24 -3.83
C THR A 41 -17.43 0.34 -4.12
N GLN A 42 -17.25 -0.03 -5.38
CA GLN A 42 -16.09 -0.83 -5.79
C GLN A 42 -14.78 -0.06 -5.64
N ILE A 43 -14.79 1.23 -5.96
CA ILE A 43 -13.62 2.10 -5.77
C ILE A 43 -13.24 2.16 -4.29
N ASN A 44 -14.21 2.30 -3.40
CA ASN A 44 -13.95 2.33 -1.96
C ASN A 44 -13.30 1.03 -1.48
N ALA A 45 -13.74 -0.11 -2.00
CA ALA A 45 -13.14 -1.40 -1.66
C ALA A 45 -11.68 -1.49 -2.12
N ILE A 46 -11.37 -0.97 -3.31
CA ILE A 46 -10.00 -0.95 -3.84
C ILE A 46 -9.12 -0.01 -3.02
N LYS A 47 -9.63 1.15 -2.65
CA LYS A 47 -8.89 2.09 -1.79
C LYS A 47 -8.50 1.43 -0.47
N ALA A 48 -9.44 0.72 0.17
CA ALA A 48 -9.16 0.00 1.41
C ALA A 48 -8.11 -1.10 1.19
N ALA A 49 -8.20 -1.83 0.09
CA ALA A 49 -7.26 -2.90 -0.22
C ALA A 49 -5.84 -2.36 -0.49
N ILE A 50 -5.72 -1.25 -1.22
CA ILE A 50 -4.41 -0.65 -1.52
C ILE A 50 -3.80 -0.03 -0.25
N ASP A 51 -4.62 0.57 0.62
CA ASP A 51 -4.16 1.07 1.91
C ASP A 51 -3.57 -0.06 2.76
N GLN A 52 -4.19 -1.23 2.73
CA GLN A 52 -3.70 -2.39 3.47
C GLN A 52 -2.32 -2.82 2.98
N VAL A 53 -2.07 -2.81 1.66
CA VAL A 53 -0.74 -3.07 1.10
C VAL A 53 0.25 -2.03 1.61
N GLY A 54 -0.14 -0.76 1.62
CA GLY A 54 0.69 0.34 2.13
C GLY A 54 1.06 0.15 3.59
N PHE A 55 0.10 -0.22 4.43
CA PHE A 55 0.35 -0.46 5.86
C PHE A 55 1.29 -1.64 6.09
N LEU A 56 1.17 -2.72 5.31
CA LEU A 56 2.08 -3.86 5.42
C LEU A 56 3.51 -3.46 5.06
N LEU A 57 3.67 -2.68 3.99
CA LEU A 57 4.98 -2.16 3.60
C LEU A 57 5.56 -1.26 4.69
N LEU A 58 4.74 -0.37 5.23
CA LEU A 58 5.13 0.55 6.29
C LEU A 58 5.58 -0.21 7.54
N GLU A 59 4.80 -1.20 7.95
CA GLU A 59 5.13 -2.02 9.12
C GLU A 59 6.48 -2.71 8.95
N ASP A 60 6.70 -3.36 7.81
CA ASP A 60 7.96 -4.04 7.53
C ASP A 60 9.13 -3.07 7.49
N HIS A 61 8.93 -1.87 6.92
CA HIS A 61 9.97 -0.84 6.85
C HIS A 61 10.36 -0.34 8.24
N ILE A 62 9.37 -0.12 9.12
CA ILE A 62 9.63 0.33 10.48
C ILE A 62 10.38 -0.75 11.26
N LYS A 63 9.94 -2.00 11.18
CA LYS A 63 10.56 -3.10 11.93
C LYS A 63 11.95 -3.46 11.43
N GLY A 64 12.24 -3.22 10.15
CA GLY A 64 13.51 -3.53 9.54
C GLY A 64 14.42 -2.33 9.39
N CYS A 65 14.27 -1.59 8.29
CA CYS A 65 15.19 -0.51 7.92
C CYS A 65 15.25 0.61 8.96
N VAL A 66 14.11 1.06 9.48
CA VAL A 66 14.08 2.18 10.43
C VAL A 66 14.69 1.74 11.77
N ALA A 67 14.29 0.57 12.28
CA ALA A 67 14.79 0.05 13.55
C ALA A 67 16.31 -0.17 13.48
N SER A 68 16.81 -0.71 12.37
CA SER A 68 18.24 -0.90 12.15
C SER A 68 19.01 0.43 12.15
N SER A 69 18.47 1.42 11.45
CA SER A 69 19.06 2.75 11.36
C SER A 69 19.15 3.42 12.73
N VAL A 70 18.08 3.33 13.53
CA VAL A 70 18.04 3.90 14.89
C VAL A 70 19.09 3.22 15.78
N ARG A 71 19.22 1.90 15.70
CA ARG A 71 20.23 1.18 16.48
C ARG A 71 21.66 1.60 16.13
N GLN A 72 21.87 2.06 14.89
CA GLN A 72 23.17 2.57 14.43
C GLN A 72 23.36 4.05 14.73
N GLY A 73 22.40 4.71 15.37
CA GLY A 73 22.47 6.12 15.72
C GLY A 73 22.15 7.07 14.57
N ASP A 74 21.60 6.57 13.46
CA ASP A 74 21.24 7.38 12.30
C ASP A 74 19.76 7.76 12.35
N GLN A 75 19.47 9.05 12.47
CA GLN A 75 18.11 9.58 12.55
C GLN A 75 17.51 9.91 11.19
N SER A 76 18.27 9.81 10.11
CA SER A 76 17.80 10.20 8.77
C SER A 76 16.61 9.36 8.32
N LYS A 77 16.60 8.07 8.63
CA LYS A 77 15.50 7.16 8.25
C LYS A 77 14.22 7.45 9.03
N VAL A 78 14.35 7.92 10.27
CA VAL A 78 13.18 8.35 11.07
C VAL A 78 12.56 9.58 10.43
N ASN A 79 13.37 10.57 10.06
CA ASN A 79 12.88 11.79 9.43
C ASN A 79 12.24 11.52 8.07
N GLU A 80 12.83 10.63 7.28
CA GLU A 80 12.27 10.19 6.00
C GLU A 80 10.92 9.52 6.21
N LEU A 81 10.80 8.65 7.21
CA LEU A 81 9.58 7.94 7.55
C LEU A 81 8.46 8.90 7.91
N VAL A 82 8.73 9.90 8.76
CA VAL A 82 7.72 10.89 9.17
C VAL A 82 7.13 11.59 7.95
N LYS A 83 7.98 12.02 7.02
CA LYS A 83 7.52 12.68 5.78
C LYS A 83 6.71 11.73 4.91
N ALA A 84 7.14 10.47 4.79
CA ALA A 84 6.43 9.47 3.99
C ALA A 84 5.04 9.19 4.58
N VAL A 85 4.93 9.04 5.90
CA VAL A 85 3.65 8.81 6.59
C VAL A 85 2.71 9.99 6.38
N GLU A 86 3.20 11.22 6.47
CA GLU A 86 2.38 12.41 6.23
C GLU A 86 1.77 12.39 4.84
N ARG A 87 2.57 12.08 3.82
CA ARG A 87 2.10 11.99 2.44
C ARG A 87 1.08 10.86 2.25
N PHE A 88 1.36 9.71 2.84
CA PHE A 88 0.50 8.54 2.75
C PHE A 88 -0.86 8.80 3.40
N ALA A 89 -0.88 9.43 4.57
CA ALA A 89 -2.11 9.74 5.29
C ALA A 89 -2.99 10.77 4.57
N LYS A 90 -2.39 11.67 3.80
CA LYS A 90 -3.11 12.71 3.05
C LYS A 90 -3.66 12.24 1.71
N ALA A 91 -3.12 11.15 1.19
CA ALA A 91 -3.51 10.64 -0.13
C ALA A 91 -4.95 10.02 -0.15
#